data_53ced7b89af95c8cc743ed1fd3895d64
#
_entry.id   53ced7b89af95c8cc743ed1fd3895d64
#
_cell.length_a   1.000
_cell.length_b   1.000
_cell.length_c   1.000
_cell.angle_alpha   90.00
_cell.angle_beta   90.00
_cell.angle_gamma   90.00
#
_symmetry.space_group_name_H-M   'P 1'
#
loop_
_entity.id
_entity.type
_entity.pdbx_description
1 polymer ?
#
loop_
_entity_poly.entity_id
_entity_poly.type
_entity_poly.pdbx_seq_one_letter_code
_entity_poly.pdbx_strand_id
1 'polypeptide(L)'
;MTIEYRTATEEQKSVIEELLAAPFPATLETIAARLDLTPLAAAQLLGRDMCSFVTGDVTERFDEVWESLAQWERATLFIQHGGHVFEIEAKLSAGKRAQGYYNILHKNA
;
A
#
# COMPACT_ATOMS: atom_id res chain seq x y z
N MET A 1 -4.73 -16.44 10.63
CA MET A 1 -3.39 -16.01 11.07
C MET A 1 -3.41 -14.51 11.31
N THR A 2 -2.96 -14.10 12.46
CA THR A 2 -2.90 -12.67 12.81
C THR A 2 -1.53 -12.13 12.49
N ILE A 3 -1.48 -11.02 11.74
CA ILE A 3 -0.23 -10.33 11.44
C ILE A 3 0.02 -9.34 12.58
N GLU A 4 1.18 -9.44 13.20
CA GLU A 4 1.52 -8.59 14.33
C GLU A 4 2.51 -7.49 13.94
N TYR A 5 2.37 -6.33 14.56
CA TYR A 5 3.35 -5.27 14.44
C TYR A 5 4.61 -5.63 15.21
N ARG A 6 5.74 -5.12 14.76
CA ARG A 6 7.05 -5.32 15.38
C ARG A 6 7.63 -3.99 15.81
N THR A 7 8.41 -4.01 16.87
CA THR A 7 9.13 -2.82 17.32
C THR A 7 10.40 -2.64 16.49
N ALA A 8 10.55 -1.48 15.85
CA ALA A 8 11.76 -1.17 15.11
C ALA A 8 12.93 -0.88 16.05
N THR A 9 14.13 -1.26 15.64
CA THR A 9 15.35 -0.87 16.34
C THR A 9 15.59 0.64 16.14
N GLU A 10 16.46 1.22 16.94
CA GLU A 10 16.80 2.65 16.79
C GLU A 10 17.41 2.94 15.41
N GLU A 11 18.23 2.04 14.90
CA GLU A 11 18.79 2.15 13.56
C GLU A 11 17.70 2.09 12.47
N GLN A 12 16.76 1.16 12.59
CA GLN A 12 15.64 1.05 11.66
C GLN A 12 14.74 2.29 11.70
N LYS A 13 14.43 2.80 12.88
CA LYS A 13 13.66 4.04 13.05
C LYS A 13 14.35 5.21 12.37
N SER A 14 15.66 5.33 12.52
CA SER A 14 16.43 6.40 11.90
C SER A 14 16.35 6.36 10.38
N VAL A 15 16.47 5.16 9.79
CA VAL A 15 16.35 4.98 8.34
C VAL A 15 14.94 5.33 7.86
N ILE A 16 13.93 4.88 8.57
CA ILE A 16 12.53 5.17 8.22
C ILE A 16 12.27 6.68 8.26
N GLU A 17 12.69 7.36 9.33
CA GLU A 17 12.52 8.80 9.47
C GLU A 17 13.23 9.57 8.34
N GLU A 18 14.44 9.16 8.00
CA GLU A 18 15.18 9.75 6.88
C GLU A 18 14.42 9.62 5.56
N LEU A 19 13.89 8.43 5.27
CA LEU A 19 13.15 8.19 4.05
C LEU A 19 11.84 8.96 3.98
N LEU A 20 11.12 9.03 5.10
CA LEU A 20 9.85 9.77 5.16
C LEU A 20 10.04 11.28 5.08
N ALA A 21 11.19 11.79 5.52
CA ALA A 21 11.51 13.20 5.45
C ALA A 21 12.09 13.64 4.10
N ALA A 22 12.44 12.69 3.23
CA ALA A 22 13.00 12.98 1.94
C ALA A 22 11.98 13.71 1.03
N PRO A 23 12.45 14.55 0.08
CA PRO A 23 11.55 15.29 -0.79
C PRO A 23 10.78 14.42 -1.78
N PHE A 24 11.20 13.17 -1.96
CA PHE A 24 10.53 12.21 -2.81
C PHE A 24 9.69 11.25 -1.96
N PRO A 25 8.50 10.85 -2.45
CA PRO A 25 7.69 9.88 -1.71
C PRO A 25 8.41 8.54 -1.59
N ALA A 26 8.50 8.01 -0.38
CA ALA A 26 9.06 6.70 -0.14
C ALA A 26 7.95 5.67 -0.24
N THR A 27 8.11 4.70 -1.14
CA THR A 27 7.18 3.58 -1.24
C THR A 27 7.56 2.51 -0.21
N LEU A 28 6.64 1.59 0.07
CA LEU A 28 6.93 0.47 0.97
C LEU A 28 8.11 -0.36 0.46
N GLU A 29 8.20 -0.56 -0.86
CA GLU A 29 9.30 -1.30 -1.47
C GLU A 29 10.64 -0.60 -1.26
N THR A 30 10.67 0.73 -1.34
CA THR A 30 11.88 1.51 -1.08
C THR A 30 12.36 1.33 0.36
N ILE A 31 11.44 1.42 1.31
CA ILE A 31 11.74 1.23 2.73
C ILE A 31 12.25 -0.19 2.98
N ALA A 32 11.56 -1.18 2.43
CA ALA A 32 11.93 -2.59 2.57
C ALA A 32 13.34 -2.84 2.01
N ALA A 33 13.66 -2.30 0.84
CA ALA A 33 14.98 -2.46 0.22
C ALA A 33 16.08 -1.84 1.07
N ARG A 34 15.86 -0.65 1.62
CA ARG A 34 16.85 0.04 2.46
C ARG A 34 17.10 -0.70 3.77
N LEU A 35 16.11 -1.39 4.31
CA LEU A 35 16.20 -2.16 5.54
C LEU A 35 16.59 -3.61 5.31
N ASP A 36 16.71 -4.02 4.06
CA ASP A 36 16.97 -5.42 3.67
C ASP A 36 15.88 -6.35 4.22
N LEU A 37 14.65 -5.95 4.06
CA LEU A 37 13.48 -6.68 4.55
C LEU A 37 12.50 -6.95 3.41
N THR A 38 11.60 -7.91 3.64
CA THR A 38 10.45 -8.08 2.75
C THR A 38 9.47 -6.90 2.95
N PRO A 39 8.62 -6.59 1.96
CA PRO A 39 7.59 -5.56 2.14
C PRO A 39 6.70 -5.80 3.36
N LEU A 40 6.31 -7.05 3.63
CA LEU A 40 5.51 -7.37 4.79
C LEU A 40 6.25 -7.05 6.09
N ALA A 41 7.51 -7.43 6.20
CA ALA A 41 8.31 -7.16 7.39
C ALA A 41 8.49 -5.65 7.60
N ALA A 42 8.72 -4.90 6.53
CA ALA A 42 8.80 -3.43 6.61
C ALA A 42 7.48 -2.82 7.08
N ALA A 43 6.35 -3.30 6.56
CA ALA A 43 5.04 -2.81 6.99
C ALA A 43 4.78 -3.08 8.48
N GLN A 44 5.25 -4.23 8.99
CA GLN A 44 5.13 -4.55 10.42
C GLN A 44 5.89 -3.56 11.29
N LEU A 45 7.01 -3.01 10.81
CA LEU A 45 7.81 -2.03 11.53
C LEU A 45 7.22 -0.61 11.47
N LEU A 46 6.50 -0.28 10.42
CA LEU A 46 5.92 1.07 10.25
C LEU A 46 4.82 1.36 11.27
N GLY A 47 4.19 0.33 11.79
CA GLY A 47 3.22 0.48 12.85
C GLY A 47 1.82 0.84 12.37
N ARG A 48 0.92 0.89 13.33
CA ARG A 48 -0.52 1.00 13.09
C ARG A 48 -0.92 2.33 12.44
N ASP A 49 -0.19 3.39 12.72
CA ASP A 49 -0.48 4.72 12.17
C ASP A 49 -0.19 4.80 10.67
N MET A 50 0.72 3.96 10.18
CA MET A 50 1.15 3.97 8.78
C MET A 50 0.58 2.83 7.97
N CYS A 51 0.36 1.67 8.59
CA CYS A 51 -0.06 0.46 7.89
C CYS A 51 -1.14 -0.27 8.65
N SER A 52 -2.16 -0.70 7.92
CA SER A 52 -3.19 -1.59 8.44
C SER A 52 -3.16 -2.89 7.66
N PHE A 53 -3.37 -4.00 8.34
CA PHE A 53 -3.35 -5.31 7.70
C PHE A 53 -4.77 -5.83 7.52
N VAL A 54 -5.01 -6.36 6.32
CA VAL A 54 -6.27 -7.05 6.01
C VAL A 54 -6.09 -8.51 6.41
N THR A 55 -6.98 -9.01 7.27
CA THR A 55 -6.95 -10.41 7.70
C THR A 55 -7.81 -11.28 6.79
N GLY A 56 -7.52 -12.58 6.79
CA GLY A 56 -8.24 -13.56 5.99
C GLY A 56 -7.65 -13.73 4.59
N ASP A 57 -8.41 -14.37 3.72
CA ASP A 57 -7.98 -14.62 2.36
C ASP A 57 -8.28 -13.39 1.49
N VAL A 58 -7.23 -12.72 1.03
CA VAL A 58 -7.37 -11.51 0.21
C VAL A 58 -8.06 -11.81 -1.11
N THR A 59 -7.85 -13.00 -1.68
CA THR A 59 -8.50 -13.38 -2.93
C THR A 59 -10.02 -13.44 -2.76
N GLU A 60 -10.50 -13.99 -1.65
CA GLU A 60 -11.93 -14.04 -1.35
C GLU A 60 -12.48 -12.69 -0.94
N ARG A 61 -11.68 -11.87 -0.26
CA ARG A 61 -12.11 -10.58 0.28
C ARG A 61 -11.79 -9.42 -0.66
N PHE A 62 -11.29 -9.68 -1.84
CA PHE A 62 -10.84 -8.61 -2.74
C PHE A 62 -11.94 -7.58 -3.02
N ASP A 63 -13.14 -8.03 -3.36
CA ASP A 63 -14.26 -7.14 -3.68
C ASP A 63 -14.61 -6.25 -2.49
N GLU A 64 -14.66 -6.84 -1.30
CA GLU A 64 -14.93 -6.11 -0.05
C GLU A 64 -13.87 -5.05 0.22
N VAL A 65 -12.60 -5.41 0.09
CA VAL A 65 -11.49 -4.50 0.32
C VAL A 65 -11.53 -3.36 -0.69
N TRP A 66 -11.70 -3.68 -1.96
CA TRP A 66 -11.73 -2.66 -3.01
C TRP A 66 -12.92 -1.72 -2.85
N GLU A 67 -14.08 -2.24 -2.53
CA GLU A 67 -15.27 -1.43 -2.28
C GLU A 67 -15.06 -0.48 -1.10
N SER A 68 -14.38 -0.94 -0.06
CA SER A 68 -14.01 -0.09 1.07
C SER A 68 -13.08 1.05 0.64
N LEU A 69 -12.06 0.75 -0.18
CA LEU A 69 -11.16 1.77 -0.70
C LEU A 69 -11.88 2.77 -1.61
N ALA A 70 -12.88 2.31 -2.35
CA ALA A 70 -13.67 3.16 -3.23
C ALA A 70 -14.54 4.17 -2.47
N GLN A 71 -14.76 3.97 -1.17
CA GLN A 71 -15.46 4.93 -0.31
C GLN A 71 -14.56 6.10 0.11
N TRP A 72 -13.25 5.97 0.03
CA TRP A 72 -12.34 7.04 0.39
C TRP A 72 -12.49 8.20 -0.58
N GLU A 73 -12.49 9.41 -0.05
CA GLU A 73 -12.55 10.62 -0.89
C GLU A 73 -11.33 10.73 -1.80
N ARG A 74 -10.21 10.24 -1.31
CA ARG A 74 -8.95 10.40 -1.98
C ARG A 74 -8.01 9.24 -1.67
N ALA A 75 -7.35 8.74 -2.70
CA ALA A 75 -6.31 7.72 -2.57
C ALA A 75 -5.13 8.11 -3.46
N THR A 76 -3.94 7.76 -3.03
CA THR A 76 -2.74 7.91 -3.85
C THR A 76 -2.34 6.55 -4.37
N LEU A 77 -2.26 6.42 -5.68
CA LEU A 77 -1.85 5.19 -6.35
C LEU A 77 -0.40 5.36 -6.82
N PHE A 78 0.46 4.47 -6.37
CA PHE A 78 1.84 4.42 -6.84
C PHE A 78 2.00 3.28 -7.82
N ILE A 79 2.53 3.60 -9.00
CA ILE A 79 2.86 2.60 -10.01
C ILE A 79 4.37 2.64 -10.17
N GLN A 80 5.02 1.52 -9.89
CA GLN A 80 6.47 1.42 -9.98
C GLN A 80 6.85 0.40 -11.05
N HIS A 81 7.62 0.84 -12.03
CA HIS A 81 8.07 -0.02 -13.11
C HIS A 81 9.49 0.40 -13.53
N GLY A 82 10.42 -0.54 -13.48
CA GLY A 82 11.83 -0.25 -13.72
C GLY A 82 12.34 0.79 -12.73
N GLY A 83 12.96 1.85 -13.22
CA GLY A 83 13.42 2.96 -12.38
C GLY A 83 12.42 4.09 -12.24
N HIS A 84 11.19 3.90 -12.72
CA HIS A 84 10.18 4.95 -12.73
C HIS A 84 9.10 4.72 -11.69
N VAL A 85 8.70 5.80 -11.01
CA VAL A 85 7.58 5.78 -10.07
C VAL A 85 6.58 6.84 -10.51
N PHE A 86 5.34 6.41 -10.70
CA PHE A 86 4.22 7.31 -11.02
C PHE A 86 3.31 7.42 -9.81
N GLU A 87 2.92 8.63 -9.49
CA GLU A 87 2.02 8.92 -8.39
C GLU A 87 0.74 9.56 -8.93
N ILE A 88 -0.39 8.95 -8.64
CA ILE A 88 -1.69 9.44 -9.09
C ILE A 88 -2.61 9.57 -7.88
N GLU A 89 -3.11 10.78 -7.63
CA GLU A 89 -4.14 11.00 -6.63
C GLU A 89 -5.51 10.98 -7.29
N ALA A 90 -6.40 10.16 -6.78
CA ALA A 90 -7.73 10.02 -7.35
C ALA A 90 -8.70 9.40 -6.35
N LYS A 91 -10.00 9.54 -6.66
CA LYS A 91 -11.01 8.75 -6.00
C LYS A 91 -11.15 7.44 -6.76
N LEU A 92 -11.02 6.34 -6.06
CA LEU A 92 -11.17 5.01 -6.66
C LEU A 92 -12.64 4.69 -6.87
N SER A 93 -12.94 3.95 -7.92
CA SER A 93 -14.30 3.52 -8.22
C SER A 93 -14.45 2.03 -7.95
N ALA A 94 -15.65 1.63 -7.50
CA ALA A 94 -15.99 0.23 -7.41
C ALA A 94 -16.06 -0.39 -8.80
N GLY A 95 -15.73 -1.66 -8.90
CA GLY A 95 -15.73 -2.38 -10.17
C GLY A 95 -16.75 -3.49 -10.20
N LYS A 96 -16.70 -4.28 -11.25
CA LYS A 96 -17.58 -5.45 -11.44
C LYS A 96 -16.74 -6.64 -11.87
N ARG A 97 -17.09 -7.81 -11.34
CA ARG A 97 -16.49 -9.05 -11.80
C ARG A 97 -17.10 -9.50 -13.10
N ALA A 98 -16.24 -9.75 -14.09
CA ALA A 98 -16.64 -10.29 -15.38
C ALA A 98 -15.46 -11.02 -16.01
N GLN A 99 -15.71 -12.18 -16.62
CA GLN A 99 -14.70 -12.94 -17.36
C GLN A 99 -13.43 -13.27 -16.55
N GLY A 100 -13.58 -13.52 -15.25
CA GLY A 100 -12.44 -13.82 -14.38
C GLY A 100 -11.66 -12.61 -13.87
N TYR A 101 -12.08 -11.41 -14.22
CA TYR A 101 -11.42 -10.18 -13.82
C TYR A 101 -12.33 -9.28 -12.99
N TYR A 102 -11.72 -8.43 -12.19
CA TYR A 102 -12.41 -7.33 -11.53
C TYR A 102 -12.18 -6.07 -12.35
N ASN A 103 -13.24 -5.55 -12.96
CA ASN A 103 -13.14 -4.48 -13.95
C ASN A 103 -13.64 -3.15 -13.38
N ILE A 104 -12.85 -2.10 -13.56
CA ILE A 104 -13.22 -0.74 -13.19
C ILE A 104 -13.28 0.05 -14.48
N LEU A 105 -14.44 0.62 -14.76
CA LEU A 105 -14.64 1.44 -15.92
C LEU A 105 -14.88 2.89 -15.51
N HIS A 106 -14.00 3.76 -15.95
CA HIS A 106 -14.18 5.21 -15.82
C HIS A 106 -14.72 5.76 -17.12
N LYS A 107 -15.86 6.41 -17.03
CA LYS A 107 -16.34 7.23 -18.13
C LYS A 107 -15.68 8.59 -17.99
N ASN A 108 -14.89 8.96 -18.98
CA ASN A 108 -14.42 10.33 -19.07
C ASN A 108 -15.62 11.21 -19.43
N ALA A 109 -15.88 12.13 -18.58
CA ALA A 109 -16.91 13.11 -18.84
C ALA A 109 -16.45 14.12 -19.89
#